data_3775e8c99ea26fcda13e3f72550b0cc9
#
_entry.id   3775e8c99ea26fcda13e3f72550b0cc9
#
_cell.length_a   1.000
_cell.length_b   1.000
_cell.length_c   1.000
_cell.angle_alpha   90.00
_cell.angle_beta   90.00
_cell.angle_gamma   90.00
#
_symmetry.space_group_name_H-M   'P 1'
#
loop_
_entity.id
_entity.type
_entity.pdbx_description
1 polymer ?
#
loop_
_entity_poly.entity_id
_entity_poly.type
_entity_poly.pdbx_seq_one_letter_code
_entity_poly.pdbx_strand_id
1 'polypeptide(L)'
;MENHREYDGETQYRVPKLIAFFLTQYHPIPENDAWWGKGFTEWTNVTKAQPLFEEHYQPHLPTELGFYDLRLRQTRHEQIELAKSYGIDGFCYHYYWFSGKRLLNKPIDDMLADPASEMPFCFCWANENWTRRWDAADHEVLIAQQYREEDDLAFIQELAPVFRDPRYIRVDGKPLLIVYRVQHLPDPLRTAAIWRNHCREAGIGEIHLCAALTHGNESFRQYGFDSGVEFPPHNLRDASVNAEIQFFNPFKGYVLQFATIARSYLTRDYADE
;
A
#
# COMPACT_ATOMS: atom_id res chain seq x y z
N MET A 1 34.30 39.60 -27.24
CA MET A 1 32.88 39.21 -27.51
C MET A 1 32.52 38.07 -26.56
N GLU A 2 32.02 38.45 -25.41
CA GLU A 2 31.58 37.47 -24.36
C GLU A 2 30.16 37.05 -24.68
N ASN A 3 29.99 35.74 -24.90
CA ASN A 3 28.68 35.12 -25.07
C ASN A 3 28.05 34.93 -23.67
N HIS A 4 27.25 35.91 -23.26
CA HIS A 4 26.30 35.68 -22.18
C HIS A 4 25.21 34.71 -22.68
N ARG A 5 25.25 33.47 -22.24
CA ARG A 5 24.07 32.60 -22.30
C ARG A 5 23.14 33.06 -21.19
N GLU A 6 22.06 33.73 -21.57
CA GLU A 6 20.91 33.92 -20.72
C GLU A 6 20.34 32.56 -20.34
N TYR A 7 20.36 32.24 -19.05
CA TYR A 7 19.59 31.14 -18.47
C TYR A 7 18.15 31.62 -18.31
N ASP A 8 17.37 31.43 -19.38
CA ASP A 8 15.93 31.64 -19.34
C ASP A 8 15.28 30.33 -18.92
N GLY A 9 14.50 30.34 -17.83
CA GLY A 9 13.69 29.22 -17.44
C GLY A 9 13.69 29.00 -15.93
N GLU A 10 12.72 29.63 -15.25
CA GLU A 10 12.29 29.19 -13.92
C GLU A 10 11.95 27.68 -13.96
N THR A 11 12.92 26.85 -13.62
CA THR A 11 12.68 25.45 -13.32
C THR A 11 11.89 25.46 -12.01
N GLN A 12 10.56 25.44 -12.13
CA GLN A 12 9.66 25.33 -11.00
C GLN A 12 9.93 23.97 -10.37
N TYR A 13 10.80 23.93 -9.35
CA TYR A 13 11.03 22.73 -8.56
C TYR A 13 9.72 22.33 -7.90
N ARG A 14 9.07 21.32 -8.46
CA ARG A 14 7.90 20.70 -7.81
C ARG A 14 8.40 20.02 -6.54
N VAL A 15 7.96 20.51 -5.40
CA VAL A 15 8.22 19.83 -4.11
C VAL A 15 7.57 18.44 -4.19
N PRO A 16 8.32 17.35 -3.97
CA PRO A 16 7.74 16.02 -3.97
C PRO A 16 6.70 15.90 -2.87
N LYS A 17 5.61 15.18 -3.15
CA LYS A 17 4.58 14.88 -2.17
C LYS A 17 4.88 13.56 -1.50
N LEU A 18 4.74 13.52 -0.18
CA LEU A 18 4.90 12.32 0.63
C LEU A 18 3.53 11.68 0.86
N ILE A 19 3.35 10.46 0.35
CA ILE A 19 2.11 9.69 0.50
C ILE A 19 2.45 8.44 1.31
N ALA A 20 1.84 8.28 2.48
CA ALA A 20 2.05 7.14 3.34
C ALA A 20 1.06 6.01 3.01
N PHE A 21 1.52 4.76 2.89
CA PHE A 21 0.64 3.61 2.85
C PHE A 21 -0.10 3.46 4.18
N PHE A 22 -1.41 3.23 4.10
CA PHE A 22 -2.29 3.16 5.26
C PHE A 22 -2.96 1.78 5.34
N LEU A 23 -2.64 1.04 6.41
CA LEU A 23 -3.20 -0.27 6.66
C LEU A 23 -4.51 -0.15 7.45
N THR A 24 -5.61 -0.67 6.89
CA THR A 24 -6.95 -0.58 7.50
C THR A 24 -7.27 -1.70 8.49
N GLN A 25 -6.31 -2.53 8.88
CA GLN A 25 -6.51 -3.76 9.68
C GLN A 25 -6.54 -3.54 11.21
N TYR A 26 -6.42 -2.29 11.68
CA TYR A 26 -6.40 -1.98 13.11
C TYR A 26 -7.82 -1.76 13.68
N HIS A 27 -8.73 -2.68 13.33
CA HIS A 27 -10.07 -2.81 13.94
C HIS A 27 -10.60 -4.23 13.71
N PRO A 28 -11.45 -4.75 14.60
CA PRO A 28 -12.02 -6.08 14.43
C PRO A 28 -13.08 -6.10 13.32
N ILE A 29 -13.13 -7.23 12.60
CA ILE A 29 -14.18 -7.56 11.64
C ILE A 29 -14.67 -8.99 11.87
N PRO A 30 -15.92 -9.33 11.50
CA PRO A 30 -16.48 -10.67 11.72
C PRO A 30 -15.64 -11.80 11.12
N GLU A 31 -15.04 -11.57 9.95
CA GLU A 31 -14.19 -12.54 9.28
C GLU A 31 -12.93 -12.84 10.11
N ASN A 32 -12.23 -11.79 10.57
CA ASN A 32 -11.06 -11.97 11.43
C ASN A 32 -11.41 -12.63 12.76
N ASP A 33 -12.58 -12.29 13.33
CA ASP A 33 -13.06 -12.93 14.55
C ASP A 33 -13.28 -14.44 14.35
N ALA A 34 -13.82 -14.84 13.19
CA ALA A 34 -14.03 -16.24 12.85
C ALA A 34 -12.71 -16.99 12.59
N TRP A 35 -11.71 -16.35 12.02
CA TRP A 35 -10.45 -16.99 11.64
C TRP A 35 -9.41 -17.01 12.77
N TRP A 36 -9.35 -15.95 13.57
CA TRP A 36 -8.27 -15.69 14.53
C TRP A 36 -8.72 -15.54 15.98
N GLY A 37 -10.05 -15.58 16.21
CA GLY A 37 -10.65 -15.37 17.51
C GLY A 37 -11.20 -13.98 17.72
N LYS A 38 -12.20 -13.88 18.58
CA LYS A 38 -12.98 -12.67 18.82
C LYS A 38 -12.12 -11.47 19.24
N GLY A 39 -12.30 -10.36 18.57
CA GLY A 39 -11.60 -9.10 18.85
C GLY A 39 -10.23 -9.00 18.19
N PHE A 40 -9.91 -9.90 17.25
CA PHE A 40 -8.64 -9.87 16.54
C PHE A 40 -8.46 -8.58 15.73
N THR A 41 -7.28 -7.99 15.86
CA THR A 41 -6.77 -6.89 15.02
C THR A 41 -5.27 -7.10 14.80
N GLU A 42 -4.64 -6.29 13.97
CA GLU A 42 -3.18 -6.33 13.80
C GLU A 42 -2.40 -6.10 15.12
N TRP A 43 -2.98 -5.41 16.09
CA TRP A 43 -2.37 -5.28 17.43
C TRP A 43 -2.10 -6.64 18.07
N THR A 44 -2.94 -7.64 17.80
CA THR A 44 -2.75 -9.01 18.30
C THR A 44 -1.44 -9.61 17.80
N ASN A 45 -1.06 -9.34 16.55
CA ASN A 45 0.20 -9.82 15.96
C ASN A 45 1.38 -8.97 16.42
N VAL A 46 1.23 -7.63 16.44
CA VAL A 46 2.27 -6.71 16.91
C VAL A 46 2.73 -7.09 18.33
N THR A 47 1.78 -7.31 19.24
CA THR A 47 2.11 -7.60 20.65
C THR A 47 2.71 -8.99 20.88
N LYS A 48 2.54 -9.92 19.94
CA LYS A 48 3.12 -11.28 20.01
C LYS A 48 4.54 -11.36 19.40
N ALA A 49 4.98 -10.32 18.71
CA ALA A 49 6.28 -10.31 18.06
C ALA A 49 7.40 -10.51 19.09
N GLN A 50 8.41 -11.30 18.74
CA GLN A 50 9.56 -11.61 19.58
C GLN A 50 10.84 -11.24 18.84
N PRO A 51 11.88 -10.81 19.57
CA PRO A 51 13.22 -10.65 18.98
C PRO A 51 13.69 -11.97 18.33
N LEU A 52 14.21 -11.89 17.11
CA LEU A 52 14.73 -13.04 16.36
C LEU A 52 16.26 -13.15 16.41
N PHE A 53 16.94 -12.09 16.82
CA PHE A 53 18.39 -12.00 16.98
C PHE A 53 18.72 -10.92 18.01
N GLU A 54 19.95 -10.87 18.46
CA GLU A 54 20.46 -9.85 19.39
C GLU A 54 20.27 -8.44 18.78
N GLU A 55 19.83 -7.48 19.58
CA GLU A 55 19.49 -6.12 19.19
C GLU A 55 18.24 -5.96 18.30
N HIS A 56 17.53 -7.05 17.96
CA HIS A 56 16.25 -6.93 17.26
C HIS A 56 15.18 -6.39 18.20
N TYR A 57 14.83 -5.12 18.04
CA TYR A 57 13.79 -4.49 18.84
C TYR A 57 12.40 -5.02 18.45
N GLN A 58 11.79 -5.79 19.34
CA GLN A 58 10.41 -6.28 19.23
C GLN A 58 9.84 -6.52 20.63
N PRO A 59 8.51 -6.37 20.80
CA PRO A 59 7.53 -5.82 19.84
C PRO A 59 7.64 -4.30 19.65
N HIS A 60 7.28 -3.80 18.48
CA HIS A 60 7.09 -2.37 18.24
C HIS A 60 5.74 -1.93 18.80
N LEU A 61 5.71 -1.51 20.05
CA LEU A 61 4.50 -1.02 20.68
C LEU A 61 4.18 0.41 20.23
N PRO A 62 2.89 0.77 20.15
CA PRO A 62 2.49 2.12 19.77
C PRO A 62 2.94 3.15 20.82
N THR A 63 3.20 4.37 20.37
CA THR A 63 3.58 5.51 21.21
C THR A 63 2.42 6.49 21.38
N GLU A 64 2.39 7.56 20.62
CA GLU A 64 1.49 8.71 20.83
C GLU A 64 0.00 8.37 20.67
N LEU A 65 -0.35 7.48 19.72
CA LEU A 65 -1.74 7.13 19.44
C LEU A 65 -2.23 5.90 20.23
N GLY A 66 -1.35 5.23 20.98
CA GLY A 66 -1.69 4.02 21.71
C GLY A 66 -2.23 2.90 20.83
N PHE A 67 -2.90 1.91 21.44
CA PHE A 67 -3.57 0.82 20.75
C PHE A 67 -4.91 1.30 20.18
N TYR A 68 -4.86 2.05 19.12
CA TYR A 68 -6.03 2.69 18.52
C TYR A 68 -6.96 1.72 17.79
N ASP A 69 -8.20 2.14 17.62
CA ASP A 69 -9.22 1.46 16.82
C ASP A 69 -9.68 2.39 15.68
N LEU A 70 -9.50 1.95 14.45
CA LEU A 70 -9.82 2.75 13.25
C LEU A 70 -11.32 3.00 13.04
N ARG A 71 -12.20 2.35 13.81
CA ARG A 71 -13.64 2.65 13.81
C ARG A 71 -13.95 3.99 14.48
N LEU A 72 -13.05 4.49 15.32
CA LEU A 72 -13.23 5.75 16.04
C LEU A 72 -12.88 6.94 15.14
N ARG A 73 -13.80 7.87 15.01
CA ARG A 73 -13.60 9.10 14.25
C ARG A 73 -12.40 9.89 14.79
N GLN A 74 -12.32 10.02 16.11
CA GLN A 74 -11.24 10.73 16.78
C GLN A 74 -9.88 10.18 16.39
N THR A 75 -9.68 8.87 16.42
CA THR A 75 -8.45 8.20 16.00
C THR A 75 -8.02 8.60 14.59
N ARG A 76 -8.95 8.58 13.64
CA ARG A 76 -8.63 8.96 12.25
C ARG A 76 -8.20 10.41 12.12
N HIS A 77 -8.85 11.32 12.88
CA HIS A 77 -8.46 12.74 12.90
C HIS A 77 -7.09 12.94 13.55
N GLU A 78 -6.81 12.30 14.68
CA GLU A 78 -5.50 12.36 15.34
C GLU A 78 -4.38 11.82 14.44
N GLN A 79 -4.63 10.74 13.68
CA GLN A 79 -3.68 10.24 12.69
C GLN A 79 -3.43 11.24 11.55
N ILE A 80 -4.47 11.93 11.07
CA ILE A 80 -4.33 12.97 10.04
C ILE A 80 -3.50 14.13 10.56
N GLU A 81 -3.79 14.62 11.77
CA GLU A 81 -3.02 15.73 12.37
C GLU A 81 -1.56 15.35 12.60
N LEU A 82 -1.31 14.14 13.10
CA LEU A 82 0.04 13.63 13.29
C LEU A 82 0.78 13.54 11.94
N ALA A 83 0.17 12.94 10.92
CA ALA A 83 0.75 12.83 9.59
C ALA A 83 1.09 14.21 8.99
N LYS A 84 0.17 15.16 9.06
CA LYS A 84 0.40 16.54 8.59
C LYS A 84 1.55 17.22 9.32
N SER A 85 1.66 17.04 10.65
CA SER A 85 2.73 17.63 11.46
C SER A 85 4.13 17.14 11.07
N TYR A 86 4.21 15.93 10.48
CA TYR A 86 5.45 15.33 9.96
C TYR A 86 5.59 15.43 8.43
N GLY A 87 4.79 16.28 7.78
CA GLY A 87 4.93 16.60 6.36
C GLY A 87 4.40 15.51 5.41
N ILE A 88 3.51 14.63 5.88
CA ILE A 88 2.81 13.67 5.02
C ILE A 88 1.66 14.38 4.30
N ASP A 89 1.64 14.33 2.97
CA ASP A 89 0.68 15.03 2.12
C ASP A 89 -0.58 14.21 1.81
N GLY A 90 -0.57 12.91 2.07
CA GLY A 90 -1.70 12.05 1.76
C GLY A 90 -1.54 10.62 2.23
N PHE A 91 -2.63 9.86 2.20
CA PHE A 91 -2.66 8.44 2.52
C PHE A 91 -2.98 7.59 1.29
N CYS A 92 -2.28 6.46 1.16
CA CYS A 92 -2.62 5.40 0.22
C CYS A 92 -3.23 4.24 0.99
N TYR A 93 -4.55 4.14 1.00
CA TYR A 93 -5.25 3.10 1.75
C TYR A 93 -5.13 1.76 1.04
N HIS A 94 -4.80 0.69 1.78
CA HIS A 94 -5.00 -0.68 1.30
C HIS A 94 -6.48 -0.94 1.14
N TYR A 95 -6.88 -1.28 -0.10
CA TYR A 95 -8.25 -1.55 -0.48
C TYR A 95 -8.44 -3.04 -0.70
N TYR A 96 -9.27 -3.66 0.14
CA TYR A 96 -9.51 -5.10 0.14
C TYR A 96 -10.84 -5.40 -0.54
N TRP A 97 -10.76 -5.90 -1.77
CA TRP A 97 -11.92 -6.23 -2.58
C TRP A 97 -11.75 -7.63 -3.20
N PHE A 98 -12.73 -8.49 -3.01
CA PHE A 98 -12.75 -9.89 -3.40
C PHE A 98 -14.05 -10.18 -4.15
N SER A 99 -14.06 -10.03 -5.49
CA SER A 99 -15.21 -10.31 -6.36
C SER A 99 -16.53 -9.73 -5.85
N GLY A 100 -16.54 -8.43 -5.53
CA GLY A 100 -17.71 -7.70 -5.01
C GLY A 100 -17.82 -7.68 -3.48
N LYS A 101 -17.01 -8.46 -2.76
CA LYS A 101 -16.96 -8.42 -1.30
C LYS A 101 -15.83 -7.51 -0.82
N ARG A 102 -16.17 -6.46 -0.08
CA ARG A 102 -15.19 -5.60 0.59
C ARG A 102 -14.92 -6.09 2.00
N LEU A 103 -13.67 -6.05 2.42
CA LEU A 103 -13.24 -6.30 3.79
C LEU A 103 -12.52 -5.07 4.33
N LEU A 104 -12.55 -4.90 5.66
CA LEU A 104 -11.86 -3.79 6.34
C LEU A 104 -12.21 -2.40 5.79
N ASN A 105 -13.39 -2.28 5.19
CA ASN A 105 -13.84 -1.09 4.49
C ASN A 105 -14.32 0.04 5.42
N LYS A 106 -14.71 -0.28 6.66
CA LYS A 106 -15.32 0.71 7.56
C LYS A 106 -14.47 1.98 7.75
N PRO A 107 -13.15 1.95 7.98
CA PRO A 107 -12.35 3.19 8.09
C PRO A 107 -12.37 4.03 6.82
N ILE A 108 -12.41 3.39 5.65
CA ILE A 108 -12.48 4.07 4.35
C ILE A 108 -13.85 4.71 4.17
N ASP A 109 -14.92 3.95 4.40
CA ASP A 109 -16.29 4.44 4.24
C ASP A 109 -16.58 5.61 5.19
N ASP A 110 -16.14 5.49 6.44
CA ASP A 110 -16.26 6.56 7.43
C ASP A 110 -15.43 7.81 7.05
N MET A 111 -14.23 7.63 6.47
CA MET A 111 -13.40 8.73 5.99
C MET A 111 -14.05 9.43 4.80
N LEU A 112 -14.61 8.67 3.87
CA LEU A 112 -15.32 9.22 2.71
C LEU A 112 -16.55 10.03 3.13
N ALA A 113 -17.29 9.55 4.13
CA ALA A 113 -18.47 10.20 4.66
C ALA A 113 -18.18 11.40 5.58
N ASP A 114 -16.94 11.58 6.01
CA ASP A 114 -16.55 12.65 6.94
C ASP A 114 -15.96 13.86 6.19
N PRO A 115 -16.73 14.97 6.05
CA PRO A 115 -16.25 16.17 5.36
C PRO A 115 -15.08 16.86 6.08
N ALA A 116 -14.88 16.60 7.38
CA ALA A 116 -13.76 17.14 8.14
C ALA A 116 -12.47 16.30 7.99
N SER A 117 -12.54 15.16 7.31
CA SER A 117 -11.36 14.38 6.94
C SER A 117 -10.72 14.98 5.70
N GLU A 118 -9.86 15.99 5.88
CA GLU A 118 -9.27 16.76 4.77
C GLU A 118 -8.01 16.13 4.15
N MET A 119 -7.56 14.98 4.64
CA MET A 119 -6.34 14.33 4.13
C MET A 119 -6.55 13.83 2.70
N PRO A 120 -5.70 14.22 1.74
CA PRO A 120 -5.71 13.62 0.41
C PRO A 120 -5.48 12.11 0.46
N PHE A 121 -6.10 11.37 -0.44
CA PHE A 121 -5.99 9.91 -0.42
C PHE A 121 -6.02 9.29 -1.82
N CYS A 122 -5.48 8.08 -1.91
CA CYS A 122 -5.69 7.16 -3.03
C CYS A 122 -5.80 5.72 -2.52
N PHE A 123 -6.03 4.79 -3.43
CA PHE A 123 -6.14 3.37 -3.08
C PHE A 123 -5.02 2.54 -3.68
N CYS A 124 -4.61 1.52 -2.91
CA CYS A 124 -3.82 0.40 -3.37
C CYS A 124 -4.67 -0.87 -3.24
N TRP A 125 -5.11 -1.45 -4.37
CA TRP A 125 -5.83 -2.71 -4.34
C TRP A 125 -4.89 -3.83 -3.89
N ALA A 126 -5.13 -4.34 -2.68
CA ALA A 126 -4.40 -5.45 -2.09
C ALA A 126 -4.96 -6.78 -2.61
N ASN A 127 -4.69 -7.06 -3.88
CA ASN A 127 -5.27 -8.17 -4.65
C ASN A 127 -4.52 -9.49 -4.46
N GLU A 128 -4.36 -9.91 -3.21
CA GLU A 128 -3.83 -11.23 -2.86
C GLU A 128 -4.88 -12.09 -2.14
N ASN A 129 -4.72 -13.40 -2.21
CA ASN A 129 -5.47 -14.31 -1.36
C ASN A 129 -5.11 -14.05 0.10
N TRP A 130 -6.09 -14.12 0.99
CA TRP A 130 -5.80 -14.24 2.41
C TRP A 130 -5.67 -15.70 2.80
N THR A 131 -4.57 -16.02 3.47
CA THR A 131 -4.20 -17.37 3.91
C THR A 131 -3.85 -17.36 5.39
N ARG A 132 -3.81 -18.52 6.04
CA ARG A 132 -3.38 -18.68 7.45
C ARG A 132 -1.88 -18.53 7.63
N ARG A 133 -1.28 -17.48 7.07
CA ARG A 133 0.17 -17.23 7.21
C ARG A 133 0.64 -17.10 8.65
N TRP A 134 -0.20 -16.55 9.51
CA TRP A 134 0.14 -16.30 10.92
C TRP A 134 0.33 -17.59 11.74
N ASP A 135 -0.28 -18.71 11.30
CA ASP A 135 -0.15 -20.02 11.93
C ASP A 135 0.82 -20.95 11.18
N ALA A 136 1.65 -20.41 10.27
CA ALA A 136 2.51 -21.17 9.35
C ALA A 136 1.75 -22.18 8.45
N ALA A 137 0.45 -21.97 8.26
CA ALA A 137 -0.42 -22.79 7.40
C ALA A 137 -0.74 -22.03 6.10
N ASP A 138 0.29 -21.66 5.34
CA ASP A 138 0.18 -20.89 4.09
C ASP A 138 -0.72 -21.52 3.01
N HIS A 139 -1.03 -22.80 3.18
CA HIS A 139 -1.86 -23.57 2.24
C HIS A 139 -3.37 -23.40 2.48
N GLU A 140 -3.78 -22.93 3.67
CA GLU A 140 -5.18 -22.71 3.97
C GLU A 140 -5.63 -21.32 3.51
N VAL A 141 -6.36 -21.28 2.40
CA VAL A 141 -6.92 -20.03 1.86
C VAL A 141 -8.19 -19.68 2.65
N LEU A 142 -8.17 -18.56 3.34
CA LEU A 142 -9.30 -18.03 4.10
C LEU A 142 -10.31 -17.31 3.19
N ILE A 143 -9.80 -16.52 2.25
CA ILE A 143 -10.58 -15.92 1.17
C ILE A 143 -9.70 -15.79 -0.08
N ALA A 144 -10.19 -16.32 -1.19
CA ALA A 144 -9.48 -16.30 -2.48
C ALA A 144 -9.85 -15.05 -3.28
N GLN A 145 -8.85 -14.45 -3.94
CA GLN A 145 -9.08 -13.58 -5.06
C GLN A 145 -9.56 -14.41 -6.25
N GLN A 146 -10.68 -14.01 -6.79
CA GLN A 146 -11.19 -14.53 -8.06
C GLN A 146 -11.05 -13.43 -9.09
N TYR A 147 -10.53 -13.78 -10.25
CA TYR A 147 -10.32 -12.84 -11.35
C TYR A 147 -11.22 -13.28 -12.51
N ARG A 148 -12.53 -13.05 -12.35
CA ARG A 148 -13.51 -13.33 -13.40
C ARG A 148 -13.54 -12.16 -14.37
N GLU A 149 -14.06 -12.41 -15.57
CA GLU A 149 -14.19 -11.36 -16.58
C GLU A 149 -15.09 -10.20 -16.13
N GLU A 150 -16.18 -10.53 -15.41
CA GLU A 150 -17.10 -9.55 -14.83
C GLU A 150 -16.51 -8.76 -13.67
N ASP A 151 -15.50 -9.30 -12.97
CA ASP A 151 -14.90 -8.67 -11.79
C ASP A 151 -14.11 -7.41 -12.17
N ASP A 152 -13.48 -7.37 -13.34
CA ASP A 152 -12.75 -6.18 -13.82
C ASP A 152 -13.69 -4.96 -13.92
N LEU A 153 -14.87 -5.16 -14.51
CA LEU A 153 -15.86 -4.09 -14.64
C LEU A 153 -16.49 -3.75 -13.29
N ALA A 154 -16.85 -4.75 -12.48
CA ALA A 154 -17.47 -4.54 -11.18
C ALA A 154 -16.55 -3.74 -10.23
N PHE A 155 -15.26 -4.05 -10.24
CA PHE A 155 -14.27 -3.35 -9.43
C PHE A 155 -14.18 -1.85 -9.77
N ILE A 156 -14.06 -1.53 -11.06
CA ILE A 156 -13.92 -0.13 -11.45
C ILE A 156 -15.24 0.65 -11.30
N GLN A 157 -16.38 -0.01 -11.49
CA GLN A 157 -17.69 0.60 -11.22
C GLN A 157 -17.86 1.01 -9.75
N GLU A 158 -17.30 0.24 -8.84
CA GLU A 158 -17.32 0.56 -7.41
C GLU A 158 -16.40 1.74 -7.08
N LEU A 159 -15.24 1.83 -7.72
CA LEU A 159 -14.26 2.90 -7.48
C LEU A 159 -14.59 4.21 -8.19
N ALA A 160 -15.25 4.16 -9.34
CA ALA A 160 -15.51 5.32 -10.18
C ALA A 160 -16.19 6.49 -9.45
N PRO A 161 -17.19 6.31 -8.56
CA PRO A 161 -17.76 7.39 -7.76
C PRO A 161 -16.73 8.06 -6.86
N VAL A 162 -15.80 7.27 -6.26
CA VAL A 162 -14.79 7.76 -5.32
C VAL A 162 -13.74 8.59 -6.04
N PHE A 163 -13.44 8.30 -7.30
CA PHE A 163 -12.53 9.12 -8.11
C PHE A 163 -12.99 10.56 -8.33
N ARG A 164 -14.27 10.87 -8.06
CA ARG A 164 -14.81 12.25 -8.11
C ARG A 164 -14.57 13.04 -6.83
N ASP A 165 -14.16 12.37 -5.75
CA ASP A 165 -13.85 13.06 -4.49
C ASP A 165 -12.73 14.07 -4.72
N PRO A 166 -12.87 15.33 -4.32
CA PRO A 166 -11.85 16.35 -4.51
C PRO A 166 -10.55 16.07 -3.76
N ARG A 167 -10.60 15.24 -2.71
CA ARG A 167 -9.43 14.79 -1.95
C ARG A 167 -8.68 13.65 -2.63
N TYR A 168 -9.27 13.03 -3.69
CA TYR A 168 -8.64 11.89 -4.34
C TYR A 168 -7.35 12.31 -5.07
N ILE A 169 -6.22 11.67 -4.73
CA ILE A 169 -4.90 12.01 -5.28
C ILE A 169 -4.88 11.75 -6.78
N ARG A 170 -4.30 12.71 -7.52
CA ARG A 170 -4.21 12.69 -8.98
C ARG A 170 -2.78 12.90 -9.45
N VAL A 171 -2.42 12.20 -10.51
CA VAL A 171 -1.19 12.41 -11.27
C VAL A 171 -1.57 13.03 -12.62
N ASP A 172 -1.13 14.25 -12.88
CA ASP A 172 -1.47 15.03 -14.08
C ASP A 172 -2.99 15.07 -14.36
N GLY A 173 -3.77 15.30 -13.29
CA GLY A 173 -5.24 15.35 -13.32
C GLY A 173 -5.95 14.00 -13.34
N LYS A 174 -5.24 12.87 -13.46
CA LYS A 174 -5.79 11.52 -13.51
C LYS A 174 -5.82 10.89 -12.13
N PRO A 175 -6.95 10.33 -11.65
CA PRO A 175 -6.99 9.62 -10.38
C PRO A 175 -5.96 8.50 -10.32
N LEU A 176 -5.21 8.43 -9.22
CA LEU A 176 -4.17 7.42 -9.01
C LEU A 176 -4.76 6.15 -8.41
N LEU A 177 -4.62 5.03 -9.11
CA LEU A 177 -4.94 3.70 -8.59
C LEU A 177 -3.69 2.82 -8.63
N ILE A 178 -3.31 2.31 -7.44
CA ILE A 178 -2.19 1.38 -7.31
C ILE A 178 -2.74 -0.05 -7.26
N VAL A 179 -2.08 -0.98 -7.95
CA VAL A 179 -2.38 -2.42 -7.89
C VAL A 179 -1.17 -3.13 -7.29
N TYR A 180 -1.40 -3.86 -6.19
CA TYR A 180 -0.32 -4.48 -5.44
C TYR A 180 0.32 -5.68 -6.18
N ARG A 181 -0.49 -6.54 -6.80
CA ARG A 181 -0.02 -7.74 -7.52
C ARG A 181 -0.55 -7.74 -8.96
N VAL A 182 -0.03 -6.83 -9.77
CA VAL A 182 -0.47 -6.72 -11.17
C VAL A 182 -0.25 -8.02 -11.95
N GLN A 183 0.79 -8.78 -11.61
CA GLN A 183 1.09 -10.08 -12.22
C GLN A 183 0.08 -11.19 -11.88
N HIS A 184 -0.82 -10.99 -10.92
CA HIS A 184 -1.91 -11.92 -10.62
C HIS A 184 -3.14 -11.72 -11.51
N LEU A 185 -3.24 -10.58 -12.21
CA LEU A 185 -4.30 -10.37 -13.19
C LEU A 185 -4.10 -11.31 -14.37
N PRO A 186 -5.12 -12.08 -14.79
CA PRO A 186 -4.99 -13.02 -15.92
C PRO A 186 -4.63 -12.33 -17.24
N ASP A 187 -5.20 -11.15 -17.48
CA ASP A 187 -4.90 -10.28 -18.63
C ASP A 187 -4.87 -8.81 -18.16
N PRO A 188 -3.74 -8.35 -17.65
CA PRO A 188 -3.63 -6.98 -17.11
C PRO A 188 -3.83 -5.91 -18.17
N LEU A 189 -3.48 -6.16 -19.43
CA LEU A 189 -3.73 -5.21 -20.53
C LEU A 189 -5.22 -5.02 -20.78
N ARG A 190 -5.97 -6.10 -20.80
CA ARG A 190 -7.44 -6.09 -20.94
C ARG A 190 -8.08 -5.43 -19.73
N THR A 191 -7.69 -5.80 -18.51
CA THR A 191 -8.17 -5.18 -17.27
C THR A 191 -7.95 -3.67 -17.30
N ALA A 192 -6.74 -3.19 -17.61
CA ALA A 192 -6.44 -1.78 -17.75
C ALA A 192 -7.32 -1.08 -18.80
N ALA A 193 -7.57 -1.73 -19.93
CA ALA A 193 -8.43 -1.20 -20.98
C ALA A 193 -9.89 -1.05 -20.53
N ILE A 194 -10.44 -2.06 -19.83
CA ILE A 194 -11.80 -2.03 -19.25
C ILE A 194 -11.93 -0.88 -18.28
N TRP A 195 -10.99 -0.73 -17.36
CA TRP A 195 -11.01 0.34 -16.34
C TRP A 195 -10.94 1.73 -16.96
N ARG A 196 -10.06 1.95 -17.94
CA ARG A 196 -9.93 3.23 -18.65
C ARG A 196 -11.19 3.56 -19.44
N ASN A 197 -11.74 2.57 -20.16
CA ASN A 197 -12.97 2.75 -20.93
C ASN A 197 -14.14 3.15 -20.03
N HIS A 198 -14.34 2.39 -18.95
CA HIS A 198 -15.41 2.71 -18.00
C HIS A 198 -15.26 4.11 -17.40
N CYS A 199 -14.07 4.51 -17.00
CA CYS A 199 -13.83 5.85 -16.44
C CYS A 199 -14.10 6.96 -17.45
N ARG A 200 -13.75 6.76 -18.74
CA ARG A 200 -14.10 7.71 -19.80
C ARG A 200 -15.61 7.82 -20.00
N GLU A 201 -16.30 6.67 -20.12
CA GLU A 201 -17.75 6.61 -20.28
C GLU A 201 -18.49 7.23 -19.09
N ALA A 202 -17.99 7.03 -17.90
CA ALA A 202 -18.52 7.62 -16.68
C ALA A 202 -18.18 9.11 -16.50
N GLY A 203 -17.46 9.73 -17.44
CA GLY A 203 -17.11 11.16 -17.39
C GLY A 203 -16.04 11.51 -16.34
N ILE A 204 -15.26 10.54 -15.89
CA ILE A 204 -14.10 10.74 -15.00
C ILE A 204 -12.87 11.16 -15.83
N GLY A 205 -12.78 10.68 -17.06
CA GLY A 205 -11.63 10.82 -17.94
C GLY A 205 -10.64 9.68 -17.77
N GLU A 206 -9.36 9.96 -18.05
CA GLU A 206 -8.29 8.99 -17.89
C GLU A 206 -7.94 8.78 -16.42
N ILE A 207 -7.49 7.57 -16.09
CA ILE A 207 -6.95 7.20 -14.77
C ILE A 207 -5.45 6.91 -14.89
N HIS A 208 -4.71 7.14 -13.80
CA HIS A 208 -3.30 6.80 -13.69
C HIS A 208 -3.16 5.46 -12.95
N LEU A 209 -2.78 4.42 -13.70
CA LEU A 209 -2.55 3.09 -13.15
C LEU A 209 -1.09 2.92 -12.74
N CYS A 210 -0.87 2.56 -11.48
CA CYS A 210 0.46 2.34 -10.93
C CYS A 210 0.60 0.90 -10.44
N ALA A 211 1.64 0.19 -10.88
CA ALA A 211 1.95 -1.16 -10.40
C ALA A 211 2.88 -1.09 -9.19
N ALA A 212 2.57 -1.77 -8.10
CA ALA A 212 3.56 -2.01 -7.07
C ALA A 212 4.58 -3.03 -7.58
N LEU A 213 5.86 -2.68 -7.49
CA LEU A 213 6.97 -3.51 -7.93
C LEU A 213 7.33 -4.48 -6.81
N THR A 214 6.65 -5.63 -6.81
CA THR A 214 6.72 -6.64 -5.75
C THR A 214 7.06 -8.01 -6.31
N HIS A 215 7.65 -8.89 -5.49
CA HIS A 215 7.84 -10.32 -5.78
C HIS A 215 8.48 -10.60 -7.15
N GLY A 216 9.57 -9.89 -7.47
CA GLY A 216 10.28 -10.06 -8.73
C GLY A 216 9.69 -9.31 -9.91
N ASN A 217 8.56 -8.60 -9.74
CA ASN A 217 8.06 -7.69 -10.76
C ASN A 217 8.91 -6.41 -10.76
N GLU A 218 9.63 -6.16 -11.85
CA GLU A 218 10.53 -5.01 -12.01
C GLU A 218 10.03 -4.02 -13.08
N SER A 219 8.87 -4.28 -13.69
CA SER A 219 8.34 -3.44 -14.77
C SER A 219 6.82 -3.33 -14.71
N PHE A 220 6.32 -2.14 -15.00
CA PHE A 220 4.89 -1.85 -15.10
C PHE A 220 4.40 -1.78 -16.56
N ARG A 221 5.30 -1.48 -17.50
CA ARG A 221 4.94 -1.15 -18.90
C ARG A 221 4.32 -2.32 -19.64
N GLN A 222 4.80 -3.53 -19.39
CA GLN A 222 4.28 -4.75 -20.00
C GLN A 222 2.83 -5.03 -19.64
N TYR A 223 2.33 -4.44 -18.55
CA TYR A 223 0.95 -4.59 -18.07
C TYR A 223 0.02 -3.45 -18.51
N GLY A 224 0.50 -2.50 -19.32
CA GLY A 224 -0.29 -1.34 -19.75
C GLY A 224 -0.51 -0.30 -18.66
N PHE A 225 0.33 -0.28 -17.64
CA PHE A 225 0.30 0.68 -16.55
C PHE A 225 1.18 1.90 -16.84
N ASP A 226 0.87 3.04 -16.23
CA ASP A 226 1.52 4.33 -16.48
C ASP A 226 2.81 4.49 -15.67
N SER A 227 2.86 3.90 -14.47
CA SER A 227 4.03 3.99 -13.58
C SER A 227 4.18 2.75 -12.71
N GLY A 228 5.33 2.65 -12.06
CA GLY A 228 5.59 1.67 -11.01
C GLY A 228 6.01 2.36 -9.72
N VAL A 229 5.66 1.79 -8.59
CA VAL A 229 6.14 2.20 -7.27
C VAL A 229 6.90 1.06 -6.63
N GLU A 230 8.11 1.32 -6.19
CA GLU A 230 8.86 0.35 -5.40
C GLU A 230 8.16 0.12 -4.06
N PHE A 231 8.12 -1.13 -3.64
CA PHE A 231 7.39 -1.55 -2.45
C PHE A 231 8.30 -2.36 -1.53
N PRO A 232 9.20 -1.71 -0.79
CA PRO A 232 10.10 -2.40 0.14
C PRO A 232 9.32 -3.24 1.17
N PRO A 233 9.87 -4.39 1.61
CA PRO A 233 11.20 -4.95 1.28
C PRO A 233 11.27 -5.76 -0.02
N HIS A 234 10.18 -5.82 -0.80
CA HIS A 234 10.17 -6.56 -2.06
C HIS A 234 11.23 -6.00 -3.04
N ASN A 235 11.84 -6.92 -3.81
CA ASN A 235 12.85 -6.62 -4.83
C ASN A 235 14.11 -5.92 -4.33
N LEU A 236 14.28 -5.73 -3.03
CA LEU A 236 15.54 -5.27 -2.48
C LEU A 236 16.57 -6.39 -2.60
N ARG A 237 17.48 -6.23 -3.55
CA ARG A 237 18.62 -7.13 -3.73
C ARG A 237 19.81 -6.54 -2.98
N ASP A 238 20.15 -7.11 -1.83
CA ASP A 238 21.43 -6.85 -1.19
C ASP A 238 22.44 -7.86 -1.73
N ALA A 239 23.45 -7.37 -2.44
CA ALA A 239 24.54 -8.19 -2.94
C ALA A 239 25.38 -8.82 -1.82
N SER A 240 25.20 -8.40 -0.58
CA SER A 240 25.88 -8.90 0.61
C SER A 240 25.14 -10.02 1.36
N VAL A 241 23.89 -10.32 0.98
CA VAL A 241 23.14 -11.43 1.59
C VAL A 241 23.68 -12.75 1.04
N ASN A 242 24.49 -13.43 1.85
CA ASN A 242 25.05 -14.74 1.51
C ASN A 242 23.94 -15.76 1.23
N ALA A 243 24.17 -16.63 0.24
CA ALA A 243 23.24 -17.68 -0.19
C ALA A 243 22.76 -18.62 0.94
N GLU A 244 23.46 -18.68 2.06
CA GLU A 244 23.09 -19.43 3.25
C GLU A 244 21.79 -18.98 3.91
N ILE A 245 21.35 -17.72 3.71
CA ILE A 245 20.09 -17.21 4.25
C ILE A 245 18.87 -17.70 3.47
N GLN A 246 19.06 -18.18 2.25
CA GLN A 246 17.96 -18.67 1.39
C GLN A 246 17.33 -19.99 1.88
N PHE A 247 17.97 -20.71 2.79
CA PHE A 247 17.48 -22.00 3.31
C PHE A 247 16.67 -21.89 4.62
N PHE A 248 16.59 -20.71 5.21
CA PHE A 248 15.79 -20.52 6.41
C PHE A 248 14.34 -20.17 6.05
N ASN A 249 13.40 -20.81 6.80
CA ASN A 249 11.96 -20.57 6.79
C ASN A 249 11.62 -19.20 6.22
N PRO A 250 10.77 -19.07 5.15
CA PRO A 250 10.49 -17.81 4.46
C PRO A 250 10.20 -16.63 5.39
N PHE A 251 9.59 -16.91 6.53
CA PHE A 251 9.30 -15.91 7.56
C PHE A 251 10.57 -15.40 8.27
N LYS A 252 11.54 -16.28 8.57
CA LYS A 252 12.83 -15.87 9.14
C LYS A 252 13.71 -15.18 8.10
N GLY A 253 13.65 -15.60 6.84
CA GLY A 253 14.37 -14.97 5.73
C GLY A 253 13.96 -13.51 5.50
N TYR A 254 12.67 -13.22 5.52
CA TYR A 254 12.17 -11.84 5.36
C TYR A 254 12.61 -10.91 6.49
N VAL A 255 12.59 -11.37 7.73
CA VAL A 255 12.98 -10.55 8.89
C VAL A 255 14.49 -10.32 8.93
N LEU A 256 15.29 -11.33 8.61
CA LEU A 256 16.75 -11.19 8.53
C LEU A 256 17.17 -10.28 7.38
N GLN A 257 16.51 -10.38 6.23
CA GLN A 257 16.74 -9.52 5.08
C GLN A 257 16.39 -8.06 5.41
N PHE A 258 15.27 -7.82 6.10
CA PHE A 258 14.88 -6.49 6.55
C PHE A 258 15.87 -5.90 7.56
N ALA A 259 16.33 -6.68 8.52
CA ALA A 259 17.31 -6.24 9.52
C ALA A 259 18.70 -5.95 8.91
N THR A 260 19.14 -6.75 7.96
CA THR A 260 20.41 -6.54 7.24
C THR A 260 20.34 -5.29 6.36
N ILE A 261 19.21 -5.07 5.70
CA ILE A 261 18.96 -3.88 4.90
C ILE A 261 18.92 -2.63 5.80
N ALA A 262 18.20 -2.66 6.91
CA ALA A 262 18.15 -1.56 7.86
C ALA A 262 19.56 -1.23 8.40
N ARG A 263 20.35 -2.24 8.70
CA ARG A 263 21.74 -2.06 9.17
C ARG A 263 22.66 -1.50 8.09
N SER A 264 22.52 -1.90 6.83
CA SER A 264 23.32 -1.36 5.72
C SER A 264 22.97 0.11 5.41
N TYR A 265 21.72 0.51 5.54
CA TYR A 265 21.34 1.93 5.43
C TYR A 265 21.85 2.76 6.59
N LEU A 266 21.73 2.28 7.82
CA LEU A 266 22.22 2.99 9.01
C LEU A 266 23.73 3.09 9.11
N THR A 267 24.48 2.13 8.52
CA THR A 267 25.95 2.16 8.54
C THR A 267 26.57 2.94 7.37
N ARG A 268 25.86 3.17 6.28
CA ARG A 268 26.37 4.00 5.16
C ARG A 268 26.37 5.49 5.46
N ASP A 269 25.36 5.99 6.19
CA ASP A 269 25.23 7.43 6.47
C ASP A 269 26.17 7.94 7.59
N TYR A 270 26.86 7.03 8.32
CA TYR A 270 27.79 7.41 9.40
C TYR A 270 29.27 7.13 9.11
N ALA A 271 29.59 6.61 7.93
CA ALA A 271 30.98 6.29 7.58
C ALA A 271 31.65 7.33 6.67
N ASP A 272 30.90 8.32 6.16
CA ASP A 272 31.40 9.34 5.23
C ASP A 272 31.37 10.77 5.82
N GLU A 273 31.23 10.93 7.15
CA GLU A 273 31.52 12.14 7.91
C GLU A 273 32.74 11.90 8.85
#